data_3b9f549f533c1eb124436b82299684e6
#
_entry.id   3b9f549f533c1eb124436b82299684e6
#
_cell.length_a   1.000
_cell.length_b   1.000
_cell.length_c   1.000
_cell.angle_alpha   90.00
_cell.angle_beta   90.00
_cell.angle_gamma   90.00
#
_symmetry.space_group_name_H-M   'P 1'
#
loop_
_entity.id
_entity.type
_entity.pdbx_description
1 polymer ?
#
loop_
_entity_poly.entity_id
_entity_poly.type
_entity_poly.pdbx_seq_one_letter_code
_entity_poly.pdbx_strand_id
1 'polypeptide(L)'
;MNAFLAAMVRHGQLADALQLFDSSCDRDIVSWNTLLAGFARHWCVQGWILWRRMVREVVGADGFSFSTVLSGFAASASLASGLQVHAQLVKSGFGDDVYVGNSLVEMYMKNKCLADGTRAFTEVRRRDVVSWTEMAAGYLHCGEPAKAIGVLSDMMLDGVMPNNFTFATAVNACANLTNLDEGRKVHGYVIRLGDDSDIGVKNALIDMYAKCGSVSCAYKVFQSMQQRQVISWTAMIMGFARNGRAREALEVFDDMLLKGIAPNYVTLICVLYACGQGGFVDEGWIYFNAMADKFGVEPVEDHYACMVDLLGRAGHIEEAEELISRMPFRPGVLVWQALLAGCHLHGNEAAGRRAAEHALALEKNDPSTYMLLSGMLAGRHNWEDARRARGLMTDTEVMKLPGSTWFQSTLDRNQACIG
;
A
#
# COMPACT_ATOMS: atom_id res chain seq x y z
N MET A 1 -13.25 -37.48 5.59
CA MET A 1 -13.30 -36.53 4.46
C MET A 1 -12.76 -35.15 4.83
N ASN A 2 -13.33 -34.46 5.84
CA ASN A 2 -12.99 -33.05 6.16
C ASN A 2 -11.51 -32.79 6.46
N ALA A 3 -10.82 -33.67 7.20
CA ALA A 3 -9.38 -33.54 7.48
C ALA A 3 -8.53 -33.62 6.20
N PHE A 4 -8.94 -34.44 5.24
CA PHE A 4 -8.24 -34.60 3.97
C PHE A 4 -8.48 -33.40 3.05
N LEU A 5 -9.73 -32.89 2.98
CA LEU A 5 -10.06 -31.65 2.29
C LEU A 5 -9.27 -30.47 2.86
N ALA A 6 -9.21 -30.34 4.18
CA ALA A 6 -8.44 -29.27 4.84
C ALA A 6 -6.93 -29.35 4.56
N ALA A 7 -6.37 -30.55 4.43
CA ALA A 7 -4.98 -30.74 4.03
C ALA A 7 -4.75 -30.32 2.58
N MET A 8 -5.56 -30.75 1.63
CA MET A 8 -5.47 -30.36 0.22
C MET A 8 -5.59 -28.85 0.03
N VAL A 9 -6.56 -28.23 0.69
CA VAL A 9 -6.76 -26.76 0.67
C VAL A 9 -5.53 -26.01 1.22
N ARG A 10 -4.92 -26.50 2.31
CA ARG A 10 -3.69 -25.90 2.86
C ARG A 10 -2.49 -25.98 1.90
N HIS A 11 -2.41 -27.07 1.11
CA HIS A 11 -1.37 -27.24 0.09
C HIS A 11 -1.69 -26.59 -1.26
N GLY A 12 -2.82 -25.86 -1.37
CA GLY A 12 -3.20 -25.18 -2.61
C GLY A 12 -3.78 -26.09 -3.70
N GLN A 13 -4.05 -27.37 -3.39
CA GLN A 13 -4.59 -28.37 -4.32
C GLN A 13 -6.12 -28.24 -4.43
N LEU A 14 -6.62 -27.05 -4.83
CA LEU A 14 -8.05 -26.75 -4.83
C LEU A 14 -8.86 -27.56 -5.85
N ALA A 15 -8.26 -27.87 -7.00
CA ALA A 15 -8.93 -28.69 -8.03
C ALA A 15 -9.16 -30.12 -7.54
N ASP A 16 -8.15 -30.75 -6.93
CA ASP A 16 -8.24 -32.11 -6.38
C ASP A 16 -9.20 -32.14 -5.18
N ALA A 17 -9.16 -31.11 -4.33
CA ALA A 17 -10.09 -30.96 -3.21
C ALA A 17 -11.55 -30.87 -3.70
N LEU A 18 -11.81 -30.14 -4.78
CA LEU A 18 -13.14 -30.04 -5.37
C LEU A 18 -13.60 -31.40 -5.96
N GLN A 19 -12.69 -32.11 -6.64
CA GLN A 19 -13.01 -33.44 -7.20
C GLN A 19 -13.33 -34.47 -6.10
N LEU A 20 -12.55 -34.47 -5.01
CA LEU A 20 -12.83 -35.29 -3.84
C LEU A 20 -14.19 -34.97 -3.22
N PHE A 21 -14.48 -33.67 -3.08
CA PHE A 21 -15.75 -33.21 -2.57
C PHE A 21 -16.93 -33.64 -3.45
N ASP A 22 -16.77 -33.57 -4.78
CA ASP A 22 -17.82 -33.95 -5.75
C ASP A 22 -18.05 -35.46 -5.77
N SER A 23 -17.04 -36.27 -5.50
CA SER A 23 -17.17 -37.75 -5.41
C SER A 23 -17.77 -38.22 -4.08
N SER A 24 -17.86 -37.36 -3.07
CA SER A 24 -18.36 -37.70 -1.75
C SER A 24 -19.87 -37.63 -1.66
N CYS A 25 -20.50 -38.62 -1.01
CA CYS A 25 -21.94 -38.65 -0.73
C CYS A 25 -22.31 -37.87 0.53
N ASP A 26 -21.39 -37.78 1.52
CA ASP A 26 -21.59 -37.12 2.81
C ASP A 26 -20.94 -35.73 2.80
N ARG A 27 -21.72 -34.73 2.38
CA ARG A 27 -21.31 -33.33 2.36
C ARG A 27 -21.96 -32.54 3.49
N ASP A 28 -21.22 -32.32 4.55
CA ASP A 28 -21.66 -31.51 5.69
C ASP A 28 -21.22 -30.04 5.54
N ILE A 29 -21.73 -29.16 6.42
CA ILE A 29 -21.41 -27.74 6.43
C ILE A 29 -19.88 -27.49 6.58
N VAL A 30 -19.16 -28.35 7.28
CA VAL A 30 -17.73 -28.24 7.50
C VAL A 30 -16.95 -28.47 6.20
N SER A 31 -17.39 -29.44 5.38
CA SER A 31 -16.78 -29.71 4.07
C SER A 31 -17.01 -28.54 3.09
N TRP A 32 -18.22 -27.97 3.07
CA TRP A 32 -18.52 -26.77 2.30
C TRP A 32 -17.67 -25.57 2.72
N ASN A 33 -17.63 -25.28 4.03
CA ASN A 33 -16.88 -24.16 4.59
C ASN A 33 -15.37 -24.30 4.36
N THR A 34 -14.83 -25.53 4.42
CA THR A 34 -13.42 -25.80 4.13
C THR A 34 -13.06 -25.43 2.69
N LEU A 35 -13.89 -25.80 1.72
CA LEU A 35 -13.67 -25.45 0.31
C LEU A 35 -13.86 -23.96 0.07
N LEU A 36 -14.92 -23.35 0.62
CA LEU A 36 -15.15 -21.90 0.50
C LEU A 36 -13.96 -21.11 1.04
N ALA A 37 -13.40 -21.48 2.21
CA ALA A 37 -12.21 -20.86 2.78
C ALA A 37 -10.96 -21.03 1.89
N GLY A 38 -10.82 -22.16 1.20
CA GLY A 38 -9.77 -22.38 0.23
C GLY A 38 -9.86 -21.43 -0.96
N PHE A 39 -11.06 -21.25 -1.50
CA PHE A 39 -11.30 -20.33 -2.62
C PHE A 39 -11.32 -18.85 -2.20
N ALA A 40 -11.60 -18.52 -0.94
CA ALA A 40 -11.66 -17.12 -0.46
C ALA A 40 -10.33 -16.37 -0.59
N ARG A 41 -9.19 -17.07 -0.50
CA ARG A 41 -7.85 -16.47 -0.64
C ARG A 41 -7.53 -15.99 -2.06
N HIS A 42 -8.09 -16.68 -3.06
CA HIS A 42 -7.95 -16.38 -4.48
C HIS A 42 -9.33 -16.43 -5.12
N TRP A 43 -10.26 -15.61 -4.59
CA TRP A 43 -11.66 -15.65 -4.98
C TRP A 43 -11.81 -15.56 -6.49
N CYS A 44 -12.29 -16.63 -7.07
CA CYS A 44 -12.47 -16.80 -8.50
C CYS A 44 -13.91 -17.23 -8.79
N VAL A 45 -14.25 -17.37 -10.06
CA VAL A 45 -15.58 -17.80 -10.51
C VAL A 45 -16.02 -19.12 -9.82
N GLN A 46 -15.06 -20.02 -9.52
CA GLN A 46 -15.35 -21.29 -8.84
C GLN A 46 -15.90 -21.09 -7.42
N GLY A 47 -15.35 -20.14 -6.65
CA GLY A 47 -15.87 -19.82 -5.31
C GLY A 47 -17.33 -19.35 -5.35
N TRP A 48 -17.68 -18.52 -6.33
CA TRP A 48 -19.07 -18.11 -6.54
C TRP A 48 -19.99 -19.26 -6.95
N ILE A 49 -19.54 -20.14 -7.84
CA ILE A 49 -20.29 -21.34 -8.24
C ILE A 49 -20.54 -22.26 -7.03
N LEU A 50 -19.49 -22.46 -6.21
CA LEU A 50 -19.57 -23.28 -4.99
C LEU A 50 -20.58 -22.71 -3.99
N TRP A 51 -20.55 -21.39 -3.75
CA TRP A 51 -21.55 -20.73 -2.91
C TRP A 51 -22.98 -20.92 -3.40
N ARG A 52 -23.23 -20.66 -4.69
CA ARG A 52 -24.57 -20.84 -5.28
C ARG A 52 -25.04 -22.29 -5.21
N ARG A 53 -24.11 -23.24 -5.29
CA ARG A 53 -24.44 -24.68 -5.17
C ARG A 53 -24.80 -25.02 -3.72
N MET A 54 -24.02 -24.56 -2.73
CA MET A 54 -24.31 -24.73 -1.30
C MET A 54 -25.72 -24.25 -0.94
N VAL A 55 -26.08 -23.05 -1.40
CA VAL A 55 -27.40 -22.47 -1.16
C VAL A 55 -28.52 -23.28 -1.82
N ARG A 56 -28.28 -23.92 -2.97
CA ARG A 56 -29.27 -24.76 -3.68
C ARG A 56 -29.44 -26.15 -3.04
N GLU A 57 -28.36 -26.74 -2.54
CA GLU A 57 -28.39 -28.11 -1.98
C GLU A 57 -29.00 -28.14 -0.56
N VAL A 58 -29.65 -27.04 -0.12
CA VAL A 58 -30.36 -26.92 1.17
C VAL A 58 -29.48 -27.22 2.40
N VAL A 59 -28.15 -27.22 2.22
CA VAL A 59 -27.22 -27.19 3.34
C VAL A 59 -27.26 -25.76 3.87
N GLY A 60 -27.91 -25.54 5.00
CA GLY A 60 -28.06 -24.20 5.57
C GLY A 60 -26.69 -23.52 5.75
N ALA A 61 -26.47 -22.41 5.07
CA ALA A 61 -25.27 -21.60 5.30
C ALA A 61 -25.31 -21.04 6.74
N ASP A 62 -24.18 -21.11 7.45
CA ASP A 62 -24.00 -20.54 8.78
C ASP A 62 -23.25 -19.19 8.73
N GLY A 63 -23.07 -18.57 9.90
CA GLY A 63 -22.33 -17.29 9.99
C GLY A 63 -20.92 -17.38 9.41
N PHE A 64 -20.23 -18.51 9.59
CA PHE A 64 -18.89 -18.73 9.02
C PHE A 64 -18.91 -18.78 7.48
N SER A 65 -19.92 -19.45 6.90
CA SER A 65 -20.13 -19.49 5.44
C SER A 65 -20.28 -18.08 4.87
N PHE A 66 -21.18 -17.26 5.48
CA PHE A 66 -21.42 -15.88 5.05
C PHE A 66 -20.17 -15.03 5.19
N SER A 67 -19.48 -15.06 6.34
CA SER A 67 -18.26 -14.32 6.59
C SER A 67 -17.17 -14.66 5.56
N THR A 68 -16.93 -15.95 5.31
CA THR A 68 -15.94 -16.41 4.33
C THR A 68 -16.21 -15.90 2.92
N VAL A 69 -17.47 -15.96 2.48
CA VAL A 69 -17.87 -15.54 1.13
C VAL A 69 -17.79 -14.01 1.00
N LEU A 70 -18.21 -13.25 2.00
CA LEU A 70 -18.11 -11.79 2.01
C LEU A 70 -16.64 -11.32 1.95
N SER A 71 -15.74 -11.95 2.73
CA SER A 71 -14.31 -11.66 2.66
C SER A 71 -13.71 -12.00 1.28
N GLY A 72 -14.18 -13.07 0.62
CA GLY A 72 -13.79 -13.38 -0.75
C GLY A 72 -14.20 -12.28 -1.75
N PHE A 73 -15.39 -11.69 -1.60
CA PHE A 73 -15.83 -10.57 -2.43
C PHE A 73 -15.15 -9.25 -2.08
N ALA A 74 -14.75 -9.08 -0.85
CA ALA A 74 -13.87 -7.98 -0.45
C ALA A 74 -12.52 -8.07 -1.18
N ALA A 75 -11.91 -9.26 -1.24
CA ALA A 75 -10.63 -9.49 -1.90
C ALA A 75 -10.69 -9.33 -3.44
N SER A 76 -11.80 -9.73 -4.06
CA SER A 76 -11.98 -9.68 -5.53
C SER A 76 -12.61 -8.39 -6.06
N ALA A 77 -12.90 -7.43 -5.18
CA ALA A 77 -13.59 -6.17 -5.50
C ALA A 77 -14.91 -6.39 -6.30
N SER A 78 -15.67 -7.45 -5.97
CA SER A 78 -16.93 -7.82 -6.66
C SER A 78 -18.17 -7.38 -5.88
N LEU A 79 -18.51 -6.09 -5.95
CA LEU A 79 -19.64 -5.51 -5.25
C LEU A 79 -20.98 -6.18 -5.62
N ALA A 80 -21.22 -6.42 -6.92
CA ALA A 80 -22.50 -6.97 -7.38
C ALA A 80 -22.81 -8.34 -6.76
N SER A 81 -21.81 -9.20 -6.61
CA SER A 81 -21.94 -10.49 -5.96
C SER A 81 -22.08 -10.35 -4.44
N GLY A 82 -21.34 -9.45 -3.84
CA GLY A 82 -21.43 -9.11 -2.42
C GLY A 82 -22.85 -8.64 -2.03
N LEU A 83 -23.49 -7.81 -2.86
CA LEU A 83 -24.88 -7.38 -2.66
C LEU A 83 -25.89 -8.53 -2.70
N GLN A 84 -25.66 -9.53 -3.57
CA GLN A 84 -26.52 -10.74 -3.61
C GLN A 84 -26.40 -11.56 -2.33
N VAL A 85 -25.18 -11.71 -1.80
CA VAL A 85 -24.95 -12.40 -0.52
C VAL A 85 -25.55 -11.61 0.65
N HIS A 86 -25.40 -10.27 0.66
CA HIS A 86 -26.05 -9.43 1.68
C HIS A 86 -27.57 -9.59 1.67
N ALA A 87 -28.21 -9.60 0.51
CA ALA A 87 -29.66 -9.83 0.40
C ALA A 87 -30.09 -11.23 0.93
N GLN A 88 -29.23 -12.24 0.80
CA GLN A 88 -29.46 -13.57 1.37
C GLN A 88 -29.26 -13.56 2.91
N LEU A 89 -28.22 -12.87 3.37
CA LEU A 89 -27.92 -12.70 4.79
C LEU A 89 -29.10 -12.10 5.57
N VAL A 90 -29.69 -11.02 5.03
CA VAL A 90 -30.88 -10.37 5.64
C VAL A 90 -32.04 -11.36 5.83
N LYS A 91 -32.19 -12.32 4.90
CA LYS A 91 -33.24 -13.35 4.97
C LYS A 91 -32.91 -14.52 5.90
N SER A 92 -31.64 -14.75 6.20
CA SER A 92 -31.17 -15.91 6.96
C SER A 92 -31.17 -15.72 8.48
N GLY A 93 -31.32 -14.48 8.97
CA GLY A 93 -31.33 -14.15 10.40
C GLY A 93 -29.95 -14.02 11.06
N PHE A 94 -28.85 -14.08 10.27
CA PHE A 94 -27.47 -13.89 10.79
C PHE A 94 -27.04 -12.42 10.86
N GLY A 95 -27.95 -11.47 10.69
CA GLY A 95 -27.63 -10.03 10.70
C GLY A 95 -27.05 -9.50 12.03
N ASP A 96 -27.33 -10.18 13.15
CA ASP A 96 -26.83 -9.81 14.48
C ASP A 96 -25.47 -10.45 14.82
N ASP A 97 -24.92 -11.30 13.93
CA ASP A 97 -23.62 -11.93 14.12
C ASP A 97 -22.48 -10.93 13.87
N VAL A 98 -21.61 -10.70 14.87
CA VAL A 98 -20.52 -9.71 14.82
C VAL A 98 -19.51 -10.05 13.71
N TYR A 99 -19.16 -11.32 13.54
CA TYR A 99 -18.20 -11.75 12.50
C TYR A 99 -18.75 -11.51 11.11
N VAL A 100 -20.03 -11.80 10.90
CA VAL A 100 -20.70 -11.56 9.63
C VAL A 100 -20.82 -10.06 9.37
N GLY A 101 -21.18 -9.27 10.38
CA GLY A 101 -21.24 -7.82 10.30
C GLY A 101 -19.89 -7.20 9.93
N ASN A 102 -18.80 -7.64 10.56
CA ASN A 102 -17.46 -7.17 10.26
C ASN A 102 -17.05 -7.52 8.81
N SER A 103 -17.32 -8.73 8.33
CA SER A 103 -17.05 -9.14 6.95
C SER A 103 -17.90 -8.35 5.94
N LEU A 104 -19.11 -7.96 6.30
CA LEU A 104 -19.97 -7.12 5.48
C LEU A 104 -19.41 -5.69 5.38
N VAL A 105 -18.95 -5.12 6.50
CA VAL A 105 -18.24 -3.83 6.51
C VAL A 105 -16.99 -3.89 5.63
N GLU A 106 -16.15 -4.91 5.80
CA GLU A 106 -14.96 -5.13 4.99
C GLU A 106 -15.30 -5.17 3.49
N MET A 107 -16.31 -5.95 3.11
CA MET A 107 -16.76 -6.08 1.74
C MET A 107 -17.15 -4.74 1.12
N TYR A 108 -17.96 -3.94 1.81
CA TYR A 108 -18.36 -2.63 1.31
C TYR A 108 -17.19 -1.65 1.23
N MET A 109 -16.35 -1.58 2.27
CA MET A 109 -15.24 -0.65 2.32
C MET A 109 -14.18 -0.94 1.26
N LYS A 110 -13.82 -2.21 1.04
CA LYS A 110 -12.88 -2.60 -0.03
C LYS A 110 -13.43 -2.35 -1.44
N ASN A 111 -14.75 -2.38 -1.60
CA ASN A 111 -15.42 -1.98 -2.83
C ASN A 111 -15.67 -0.46 -2.93
N LYS A 112 -15.10 0.36 -2.03
CA LYS A 112 -15.22 1.83 -1.96
C LYS A 112 -16.67 2.32 -1.77
N CYS A 113 -17.55 1.49 -1.23
CA CYS A 113 -18.95 1.83 -0.91
C CYS A 113 -19.05 2.35 0.52
N LEU A 114 -18.52 3.55 0.76
CA LEU A 114 -18.38 4.15 2.08
C LEU A 114 -19.72 4.26 2.84
N ALA A 115 -20.79 4.69 2.17
CA ALA A 115 -22.10 4.89 2.79
C ALA A 115 -22.71 3.58 3.31
N ASP A 116 -22.63 2.52 2.50
CA ASP A 116 -23.18 1.22 2.86
C ASP A 116 -22.31 0.52 3.90
N GLY A 117 -20.97 0.66 3.83
CA GLY A 117 -20.05 0.17 4.85
C GLY A 117 -20.30 0.83 6.21
N THR A 118 -20.51 2.15 6.24
CA THR A 118 -20.85 2.88 7.47
C THR A 118 -22.21 2.43 8.02
N ARG A 119 -23.20 2.22 7.16
CA ARG A 119 -24.51 1.69 7.57
C ARG A 119 -24.37 0.29 8.16
N ALA A 120 -23.69 -0.62 7.48
CA ALA A 120 -23.45 -1.98 7.98
C ALA A 120 -22.76 -1.95 9.36
N PHE A 121 -21.77 -1.07 9.57
CA PHE A 121 -21.12 -0.89 10.85
C PHE A 121 -22.09 -0.41 11.95
N THR A 122 -23.01 0.51 11.64
CA THR A 122 -23.99 0.99 12.61
C THR A 122 -25.01 -0.07 13.01
N GLU A 123 -25.28 -1.04 12.13
CA GLU A 123 -26.18 -2.16 12.37
C GLU A 123 -25.55 -3.26 13.27
N VAL A 124 -24.21 -3.31 13.40
CA VAL A 124 -23.53 -4.21 14.35
C VAL A 124 -23.84 -3.77 15.78
N ARG A 125 -24.65 -4.55 16.50
CA ARG A 125 -25.14 -4.20 17.84
C ARG A 125 -24.05 -4.24 18.92
N ARG A 126 -23.11 -5.16 18.83
CA ARG A 126 -21.99 -5.33 19.78
C ARG A 126 -20.69 -5.21 19.04
N ARG A 127 -20.14 -4.01 18.99
CA ARG A 127 -18.87 -3.74 18.33
C ARG A 127 -17.72 -4.13 19.26
N ASP A 128 -16.85 -4.97 18.75
CA ASP A 128 -15.60 -5.35 19.40
C ASP A 128 -14.40 -4.58 18.81
N VAL A 129 -13.21 -4.86 19.30
CA VAL A 129 -11.96 -4.24 18.79
C VAL A 129 -11.78 -4.47 17.29
N VAL A 130 -12.20 -5.64 16.80
CA VAL A 130 -12.09 -5.97 15.36
C VAL A 130 -13.02 -5.09 14.55
N SER A 131 -14.30 -4.93 14.97
CA SER A 131 -15.28 -4.09 14.29
C SER A 131 -14.77 -2.65 14.09
N TRP A 132 -14.24 -2.05 15.17
CA TRP A 132 -13.71 -0.69 15.14
C TRP A 132 -12.44 -0.57 14.29
N THR A 133 -11.54 -1.56 14.37
CA THR A 133 -10.29 -1.56 13.59
C THR A 133 -10.57 -1.73 12.09
N GLU A 134 -11.50 -2.60 11.71
CA GLU A 134 -11.94 -2.78 10.31
C GLU A 134 -12.59 -1.50 9.77
N MET A 135 -13.39 -0.81 10.60
CA MET A 135 -13.97 0.46 10.21
C MET A 135 -12.92 1.54 9.94
N ALA A 136 -11.91 1.65 10.83
CA ALA A 136 -10.79 2.58 10.64
C ALA A 136 -9.98 2.26 9.37
N ALA A 137 -9.66 0.97 9.16
CA ALA A 137 -8.97 0.51 7.96
C ALA A 137 -9.81 0.75 6.69
N GLY A 138 -11.12 0.55 6.77
CA GLY A 138 -12.06 0.84 5.70
C GLY A 138 -12.09 2.31 5.29
N TYR A 139 -12.12 3.22 6.25
CA TYR A 139 -12.01 4.66 5.97
C TYR A 139 -10.70 5.02 5.27
N LEU A 140 -9.56 4.43 5.71
CA LEU A 140 -8.27 4.63 5.04
C LEU A 140 -8.31 4.15 3.59
N HIS A 141 -8.88 2.97 3.36
CA HIS A 141 -8.99 2.41 2.02
C HIS A 141 -9.88 3.26 1.10
N CYS A 142 -10.92 3.87 1.64
CA CYS A 142 -11.80 4.79 0.92
C CYS A 142 -11.21 6.21 0.73
N GLY A 143 -10.00 6.47 1.24
CA GLY A 143 -9.37 7.79 1.13
C GLY A 143 -9.90 8.84 2.12
N GLU A 144 -10.44 8.40 3.26
CA GLU A 144 -11.02 9.23 4.32
C GLU A 144 -10.19 9.14 5.63
N PRO A 145 -8.89 9.52 5.61
CA PRO A 145 -8.01 9.32 6.77
C PRO A 145 -8.44 10.15 7.99
N ALA A 146 -9.11 11.30 7.81
CA ALA A 146 -9.62 12.08 8.93
C ALA A 146 -10.71 11.32 9.72
N LYS A 147 -11.58 10.60 9.01
CA LYS A 147 -12.60 9.74 9.66
C LYS A 147 -11.94 8.54 10.35
N ALA A 148 -10.91 7.96 9.75
CA ALA A 148 -10.16 6.86 10.36
C ALA A 148 -9.54 7.25 11.72
N ILE A 149 -9.01 8.48 11.86
CA ILE A 149 -8.51 8.99 13.14
C ILE A 149 -9.66 9.17 14.15
N GLY A 150 -10.81 9.69 13.69
CA GLY A 150 -12.00 9.87 14.54
C GLY A 150 -12.48 8.58 15.17
N VAL A 151 -12.38 7.46 14.46
CA VAL A 151 -12.76 6.12 14.96
C VAL A 151 -12.05 5.77 16.28
N LEU A 152 -10.79 6.18 16.46
CA LEU A 152 -10.06 5.92 17.71
C LEU A 152 -10.75 6.57 18.92
N SER A 153 -11.24 7.80 18.76
CA SER A 153 -11.96 8.50 19.81
C SER A 153 -13.35 7.89 20.05
N ASP A 154 -14.07 7.56 18.99
CA ASP A 154 -15.41 6.97 19.06
C ASP A 154 -15.36 5.59 19.73
N MET A 155 -14.36 4.76 19.39
CA MET A 155 -14.09 3.46 19.99
C MET A 155 -13.88 3.57 21.51
N MET A 156 -13.07 4.53 21.95
CA MET A 156 -12.82 4.76 23.39
C MET A 156 -14.07 5.28 24.12
N LEU A 157 -14.89 6.11 23.46
CA LEU A 157 -16.16 6.59 24.00
C LEU A 157 -17.19 5.45 24.15
N ASP A 158 -17.15 4.47 23.25
CA ASP A 158 -17.98 3.24 23.32
C ASP A 158 -17.45 2.22 24.36
N GLY A 159 -16.37 2.57 25.07
CA GLY A 159 -15.77 1.74 26.12
C GLY A 159 -14.90 0.60 25.61
N VAL A 160 -14.56 0.57 24.31
CA VAL A 160 -13.72 -0.45 23.71
C VAL A 160 -12.28 0.05 23.66
N MET A 161 -11.35 -0.72 24.25
CA MET A 161 -9.94 -0.33 24.30
C MET A 161 -9.23 -0.65 22.99
N PRO A 162 -8.49 0.32 22.39
CA PRO A 162 -7.68 0.10 21.20
C PRO A 162 -6.57 -0.93 21.44
N ASN A 163 -6.27 -1.70 20.42
CA ASN A 163 -5.09 -2.59 20.38
C ASN A 163 -4.00 -2.04 19.44
N ASN A 164 -2.88 -2.75 19.32
CA ASN A 164 -1.75 -2.35 18.48
C ASN A 164 -2.13 -2.17 17.00
N PHE A 165 -3.06 -2.99 16.48
CA PHE A 165 -3.57 -2.84 15.10
C PHE A 165 -4.38 -1.55 14.94
N THR A 166 -5.23 -1.22 15.92
CA THR A 166 -6.00 0.03 15.91
C THR A 166 -5.06 1.23 15.95
N PHE A 167 -4.05 1.22 16.83
CA PHE A 167 -3.06 2.29 16.91
C PHE A 167 -2.26 2.44 15.61
N ALA A 168 -1.75 1.33 15.05
CA ALA A 168 -1.03 1.37 13.79
C ALA A 168 -1.90 1.95 12.65
N THR A 169 -3.17 1.58 12.60
CA THR A 169 -4.13 2.12 11.62
C THR A 169 -4.34 3.62 11.79
N ALA A 170 -4.54 4.10 13.03
CA ALA A 170 -4.70 5.52 13.32
C ALA A 170 -3.42 6.32 13.01
N VAL A 171 -2.23 5.78 13.32
CA VAL A 171 -0.93 6.39 12.97
C VAL A 171 -0.77 6.47 11.45
N ASN A 172 -1.12 5.42 10.70
CA ASN A 172 -1.11 5.43 9.24
C ASN A 172 -2.08 6.48 8.67
N ALA A 173 -3.23 6.69 9.31
CA ALA A 173 -4.15 7.75 8.94
C ALA A 173 -3.53 9.15 9.12
N CYS A 174 -2.84 9.39 10.23
CA CYS A 174 -2.08 10.63 10.46
C CYS A 174 -0.97 10.82 9.42
N ALA A 175 -0.27 9.74 9.04
CA ALA A 175 0.76 9.76 8.01
C ALA A 175 0.19 10.15 6.64
N ASN A 176 -1.00 9.66 6.28
CA ASN A 176 -1.66 9.97 5.00
C ASN A 176 -2.17 11.42 4.95
N LEU A 177 -2.61 11.96 6.09
CA LEU A 177 -2.95 13.38 6.21
C LEU A 177 -1.72 14.28 6.34
N THR A 178 -0.56 13.69 6.61
CA THR A 178 0.67 14.41 6.99
C THR A 178 0.42 15.41 8.13
N ASN A 179 -0.49 15.08 9.04
CA ASN A 179 -0.87 15.90 10.17
C ASN A 179 -0.03 15.53 11.40
N LEU A 180 1.01 16.32 11.67
CA LEU A 180 1.96 16.07 12.74
C LEU A 180 1.30 16.17 14.13
N ASP A 181 0.37 17.11 14.33
CA ASP A 181 -0.25 17.35 15.63
C ASP A 181 -1.17 16.18 16.02
N GLU A 182 -1.99 15.71 15.10
CA GLU A 182 -2.78 14.50 15.35
C GLU A 182 -1.89 13.27 15.54
N GLY A 183 -0.81 13.16 14.75
CA GLY A 183 0.17 12.09 14.92
C GLY A 183 0.82 12.07 16.31
N ARG A 184 1.14 13.24 16.87
CA ARG A 184 1.66 13.36 18.23
C ARG A 184 0.63 12.97 19.29
N LYS A 185 -0.65 13.34 19.10
CA LYS A 185 -1.73 12.93 20.02
C LYS A 185 -1.90 11.42 20.03
N VAL A 186 -1.96 10.80 18.83
CA VAL A 186 -2.06 9.33 18.72
C VAL A 186 -0.86 8.65 19.34
N HIS A 187 0.37 9.16 19.12
CA HIS A 187 1.57 8.64 19.78
C HIS A 187 1.48 8.74 21.30
N GLY A 188 0.94 9.84 21.83
CA GLY A 188 0.66 10.00 23.26
C GLY A 188 -0.35 8.95 23.79
N TYR A 189 -1.34 8.53 23.00
CA TYR A 189 -2.23 7.42 23.35
C TYR A 189 -1.51 6.07 23.32
N VAL A 190 -0.65 5.82 22.32
CA VAL A 190 0.19 4.60 22.26
C VAL A 190 1.02 4.45 23.54
N ILE A 191 1.69 5.50 23.99
CA ILE A 191 2.53 5.47 25.20
C ILE A 191 1.68 5.19 26.46
N ARG A 192 0.47 5.72 26.54
CA ARG A 192 -0.37 5.61 27.75
C ARG A 192 -1.22 4.37 27.83
N LEU A 193 -1.72 3.89 26.69
CA LEU A 193 -2.76 2.86 26.60
C LEU A 193 -2.32 1.65 25.77
N GLY A 194 -1.32 1.80 24.91
CA GLY A 194 -0.83 0.77 24.03
C GLY A 194 0.42 0.06 24.54
N ASP A 195 0.90 -0.85 23.72
CA ASP A 195 2.22 -1.47 23.88
C ASP A 195 3.26 -0.68 23.09
N ASP A 196 3.97 0.23 23.78
CA ASP A 196 5.05 1.01 23.18
C ASP A 196 6.23 0.14 22.72
N SER A 197 6.25 -1.15 23.05
CA SER A 197 7.26 -2.09 22.55
C SER A 197 6.89 -2.73 21.21
N ASP A 198 5.64 -2.62 20.74
CA ASP A 198 5.17 -3.24 19.50
C ASP A 198 5.92 -2.69 18.27
N ILE A 199 6.52 -3.61 17.52
CA ILE A 199 7.36 -3.27 16.35
C ILE A 199 6.50 -2.65 15.22
N GLY A 200 5.27 -3.15 15.02
CA GLY A 200 4.36 -2.67 13.99
C GLY A 200 3.93 -1.23 14.23
N VAL A 201 3.57 -0.90 15.47
CA VAL A 201 3.22 0.46 15.88
C VAL A 201 4.42 1.40 15.74
N LYS A 202 5.63 0.99 16.18
CA LYS A 202 6.84 1.79 16.02
C LYS A 202 7.21 2.04 14.57
N ASN A 203 7.07 1.03 13.70
CA ASN A 203 7.29 1.21 12.27
C ASN A 203 6.30 2.22 11.66
N ALA A 204 5.02 2.14 12.04
CA ALA A 204 4.02 3.12 11.62
C ALA A 204 4.34 4.54 12.12
N LEU A 205 4.80 4.69 13.37
CA LEU A 205 5.24 5.98 13.94
C LEU A 205 6.45 6.56 13.20
N ILE A 206 7.44 5.73 12.84
CA ILE A 206 8.60 6.15 12.03
C ILE A 206 8.13 6.71 10.69
N ASP A 207 7.26 5.98 9.97
CA ASP A 207 6.71 6.42 8.68
C ASP A 207 5.89 7.72 8.82
N MET A 208 5.03 7.81 9.85
CA MET A 208 4.22 8.98 10.13
C MET A 208 5.09 10.22 10.38
N TYR A 209 6.06 10.13 11.29
CA TYR A 209 6.94 11.26 11.59
C TYR A 209 7.79 11.66 10.38
N ALA A 210 8.28 10.69 9.60
CA ALA A 210 9.04 10.95 8.39
C ALA A 210 8.19 11.63 7.32
N LYS A 211 6.96 11.17 7.08
CA LYS A 211 6.01 11.80 6.14
C LYS A 211 5.59 13.20 6.57
N CYS A 212 5.48 13.44 7.87
CA CYS A 212 5.18 14.77 8.42
C CYS A 212 6.41 15.70 8.47
N GLY A 213 7.55 15.33 7.89
CA GLY A 213 8.76 16.16 7.88
C GLY A 213 9.53 16.19 9.21
N SER A 214 9.10 15.44 10.24
CA SER A 214 9.72 15.41 11.57
C SER A 214 10.67 14.20 11.70
N VAL A 215 11.64 14.10 10.79
CA VAL A 215 12.54 12.94 10.71
C VAL A 215 13.37 12.72 11.98
N SER A 216 13.65 13.80 12.74
CA SER A 216 14.34 13.67 14.03
C SER A 216 13.50 12.92 15.07
N CYS A 217 12.16 13.11 15.07
CA CYS A 217 11.25 12.32 15.91
C CYS A 217 11.17 10.88 15.43
N ALA A 218 11.13 10.65 14.11
CA ALA A 218 11.20 9.30 13.54
C ALA A 218 12.46 8.56 14.02
N TYR A 219 13.61 9.23 13.98
CA TYR A 219 14.88 8.65 14.42
C TYR A 219 14.90 8.35 15.93
N LYS A 220 14.30 9.21 16.78
CA LYS A 220 14.17 8.93 18.21
C LYS A 220 13.32 7.67 18.46
N VAL A 221 12.19 7.51 17.75
CA VAL A 221 11.38 6.28 17.82
C VAL A 221 12.20 5.08 17.37
N PHE A 222 12.92 5.19 16.25
CA PHE A 222 13.80 4.12 15.75
C PHE A 222 14.88 3.74 16.77
N GLN A 223 15.52 4.72 17.42
CA GLN A 223 16.52 4.46 18.46
C GLN A 223 15.95 3.80 19.70
N SER A 224 14.70 4.08 20.08
CA SER A 224 14.03 3.48 21.24
C SER A 224 13.67 2.01 21.02
N MET A 225 13.74 1.49 19.77
CA MET A 225 13.42 0.09 19.48
C MET A 225 14.49 -0.84 20.01
N GLN A 226 14.09 -1.80 20.87
CA GLN A 226 14.98 -2.85 21.37
C GLN A 226 15.36 -3.86 20.28
N GLN A 227 14.38 -4.20 19.44
CA GLN A 227 14.55 -5.07 18.29
C GLN A 227 14.14 -4.32 17.02
N ARG A 228 14.98 -4.41 15.99
CA ARG A 228 14.74 -3.78 14.70
C ARG A 228 14.72 -4.85 13.62
N GLN A 229 13.61 -4.95 12.91
CA GLN A 229 13.46 -5.82 11.74
C GLN A 229 13.88 -5.08 10.48
N VAL A 230 14.05 -5.79 9.36
CA VAL A 230 14.35 -5.20 8.05
C VAL A 230 13.40 -4.04 7.71
N ILE A 231 12.11 -4.18 8.06
CA ILE A 231 11.08 -3.15 7.84
C ILE A 231 11.41 -1.87 8.61
N SER A 232 11.88 -1.96 9.85
CA SER A 232 12.24 -0.79 10.68
C SER A 232 13.40 0.00 10.08
N TRP A 233 14.45 -0.70 9.63
CA TRP A 233 15.59 -0.10 8.95
C TRP A 233 15.18 0.54 7.64
N THR A 234 14.42 -0.17 6.81
CA THR A 234 13.93 0.34 5.52
C THR A 234 13.06 1.58 5.69
N ALA A 235 12.17 1.60 6.69
CA ALA A 235 11.33 2.76 6.99
C ALA A 235 12.19 3.99 7.38
N MET A 236 13.26 3.79 8.17
CA MET A 236 14.13 4.89 8.58
C MET A 236 15.00 5.40 7.43
N ILE A 237 15.57 4.50 6.60
CA ILE A 237 16.32 4.86 5.38
C ILE A 237 15.44 5.72 4.46
N MET A 238 14.22 5.25 4.14
CA MET A 238 13.27 6.00 3.32
C MET A 238 12.88 7.32 3.99
N GLY A 239 12.72 7.32 5.32
CA GLY A 239 12.39 8.52 6.09
C GLY A 239 13.45 9.61 5.93
N PHE A 240 14.72 9.29 6.06
CA PHE A 240 15.82 10.23 5.82
C PHE A 240 15.88 10.67 4.36
N ALA A 241 15.81 9.74 3.42
CA ALA A 241 15.89 10.03 1.98
C ALA A 241 14.81 11.02 1.53
N ARG A 242 13.53 10.79 1.91
CA ARG A 242 12.41 11.69 1.58
C ARG A 242 12.53 13.10 2.19
N ASN A 243 13.25 13.22 3.29
CA ASN A 243 13.46 14.51 3.95
C ASN A 243 14.76 15.20 3.49
N GLY A 244 15.36 14.77 2.39
CA GLY A 244 16.56 15.37 1.82
C GLY A 244 17.86 15.12 2.63
N ARG A 245 17.80 14.14 3.54
CA ARG A 245 18.95 13.74 4.38
C ARG A 245 19.54 12.44 3.85
N ALA A 246 19.98 12.49 2.59
CA ALA A 246 20.44 11.31 1.86
C ALA A 246 21.68 10.65 2.50
N ARG A 247 22.62 11.45 3.03
CA ARG A 247 23.84 10.93 3.68
C ARG A 247 23.47 10.10 4.91
N GLU A 248 22.59 10.61 5.76
CA GLU A 248 22.14 9.87 6.95
C GLU A 248 21.32 8.63 6.60
N ALA A 249 20.63 8.63 5.46
CA ALA A 249 19.98 7.41 4.96
C ALA A 249 20.98 6.30 4.65
N LEU A 250 22.12 6.65 4.02
CA LEU A 250 23.20 5.71 3.73
C LEU A 250 23.94 5.27 5.01
N GLU A 251 24.16 6.16 5.96
CA GLU A 251 24.73 5.81 7.28
C GLU A 251 23.86 4.79 8.02
N VAL A 252 22.53 4.96 7.99
CA VAL A 252 21.59 3.98 8.58
C VAL A 252 21.65 2.65 7.84
N PHE A 253 21.85 2.65 6.52
CA PHE A 253 22.04 1.42 5.76
C PHE A 253 23.34 0.71 6.12
N ASP A 254 24.44 1.44 6.25
CA ASP A 254 25.71 0.88 6.69
C ASP A 254 25.61 0.28 8.11
N ASP A 255 24.92 0.96 9.02
CA ASP A 255 24.61 0.45 10.36
C ASP A 255 23.80 -0.85 10.33
N MET A 256 22.82 -0.95 9.40
CA MET A 256 22.03 -2.16 9.17
C MET A 256 22.93 -3.33 8.78
N LEU A 257 23.86 -3.10 7.85
CA LEU A 257 24.83 -4.12 7.39
C LEU A 257 25.80 -4.52 8.50
N LEU A 258 26.32 -3.56 9.26
CA LEU A 258 27.21 -3.81 10.40
C LEU A 258 26.55 -4.67 11.48
N LYS A 259 25.23 -4.56 11.65
CA LYS A 259 24.45 -5.43 12.56
C LYS A 259 24.10 -6.79 11.97
N GLY A 260 24.60 -7.12 10.79
CA GLY A 260 24.36 -8.40 10.12
C GLY A 260 22.92 -8.59 9.60
N ILE A 261 22.16 -7.51 9.43
CA ILE A 261 20.80 -7.58 8.92
C ILE A 261 20.84 -7.47 7.40
N ALA A 262 20.44 -8.55 6.72
CA ALA A 262 20.44 -8.60 5.25
C ALA A 262 19.36 -7.67 4.68
N PRO A 263 19.69 -6.78 3.71
CA PRO A 263 18.71 -5.95 3.02
C PRO A 263 17.84 -6.83 2.11
N ASN A 264 16.59 -6.43 1.93
CA ASN A 264 15.71 -7.00 0.92
C ASN A 264 15.60 -6.05 -0.28
N TYR A 265 14.82 -6.46 -1.30
CA TYR A 265 14.65 -5.67 -2.51
C TYR A 265 14.11 -4.24 -2.23
N VAL A 266 13.17 -4.08 -1.28
CA VAL A 266 12.63 -2.76 -0.90
C VAL A 266 13.70 -1.88 -0.25
N THR A 267 14.55 -2.48 0.59
CA THR A 267 15.65 -1.74 1.24
C THR A 267 16.58 -1.15 0.19
N LEU A 268 16.93 -1.93 -0.85
CA LEU A 268 17.84 -1.48 -1.91
C LEU A 268 17.19 -0.41 -2.81
N ILE A 269 15.87 -0.48 -3.06
CA ILE A 269 15.12 0.63 -3.69
C ILE A 269 15.27 1.91 -2.85
N CYS A 270 15.11 1.82 -1.52
CA CYS A 270 15.25 2.99 -0.64
C CYS A 270 16.67 3.58 -0.66
N VAL A 271 17.70 2.72 -0.72
CA VAL A 271 19.12 3.13 -0.80
C VAL A 271 19.40 3.83 -2.14
N LEU A 272 18.98 3.24 -3.26
CA LEU A 272 19.14 3.85 -4.58
C LEU A 272 18.37 5.17 -4.71
N TYR A 273 17.15 5.22 -4.14
CA TYR A 273 16.38 6.47 -4.06
C TYR A 273 17.12 7.53 -3.23
N ALA A 274 17.74 7.15 -2.11
CA ALA A 274 18.57 8.07 -1.31
C ALA A 274 19.76 8.58 -2.13
N CYS A 275 20.45 7.72 -2.88
CA CYS A 275 21.51 8.14 -3.80
C CYS A 275 20.98 9.15 -4.83
N GLY A 276 19.78 8.93 -5.40
CA GLY A 276 19.11 9.84 -6.33
C GLY A 276 18.83 11.22 -5.71
N GLN A 277 18.36 11.26 -4.47
CA GLN A 277 18.12 12.52 -3.76
C GLN A 277 19.40 13.26 -3.38
N GLY A 278 20.49 12.54 -3.14
CA GLY A 278 21.79 13.10 -2.76
C GLY A 278 22.73 13.40 -3.95
N GLY A 279 22.38 12.91 -5.15
CA GLY A 279 23.27 13.01 -6.33
C GLY A 279 24.51 12.09 -6.22
N PHE A 280 24.44 11.03 -5.43
CA PHE A 280 25.54 10.10 -5.17
C PHE A 280 25.62 9.02 -6.26
N VAL A 281 26.10 9.39 -7.44
CA VAL A 281 26.10 8.50 -8.63
C VAL A 281 27.04 7.31 -8.41
N ASP A 282 28.24 7.55 -7.89
CA ASP A 282 29.24 6.48 -7.69
C ASP A 282 28.75 5.46 -6.64
N GLU A 283 28.21 5.93 -5.52
CA GLU A 283 27.61 5.06 -4.49
C GLU A 283 26.40 4.29 -5.06
N GLY A 284 25.57 4.94 -5.87
CA GLY A 284 24.44 4.28 -6.55
C GLY A 284 24.91 3.10 -7.40
N TRP A 285 25.94 3.27 -8.21
CA TRP A 285 26.54 2.18 -8.99
C TRP A 285 27.14 1.08 -8.11
N ILE A 286 27.83 1.46 -7.01
CA ILE A 286 28.39 0.47 -6.07
C ILE A 286 27.28 -0.41 -5.51
N TYR A 287 26.19 0.20 -5.02
CA TYR A 287 25.08 -0.57 -4.43
C TYR A 287 24.34 -1.38 -5.49
N PHE A 288 24.06 -0.82 -6.66
CA PHE A 288 23.35 -1.51 -7.74
C PHE A 288 24.12 -2.74 -8.22
N ASN A 289 25.43 -2.61 -8.48
CA ASN A 289 26.27 -3.72 -8.92
C ASN A 289 26.47 -4.79 -7.83
N ALA A 290 26.39 -4.39 -6.56
CA ALA A 290 26.52 -5.32 -5.44
C ALA A 290 25.23 -6.11 -5.14
N MET A 291 24.09 -5.81 -5.79
CA MET A 291 22.80 -6.39 -5.46
C MET A 291 22.79 -7.92 -5.57
N ALA A 292 23.15 -8.47 -6.70
CA ALA A 292 23.13 -9.92 -6.93
C ALA A 292 24.22 -10.62 -6.13
N ASP A 293 25.47 -10.18 -6.26
CA ASP A 293 26.64 -10.88 -5.75
C ASP A 293 26.79 -10.76 -4.23
N LYS A 294 26.53 -9.57 -3.67
CA LYS A 294 26.77 -9.33 -2.23
C LYS A 294 25.50 -9.48 -1.39
N PHE A 295 24.35 -9.05 -1.91
CA PHE A 295 23.09 -9.04 -1.15
C PHE A 295 22.14 -10.17 -1.55
N GLY A 296 22.40 -10.91 -2.63
CA GLY A 296 21.55 -12.00 -3.13
C GLY A 296 20.19 -11.50 -3.64
N VAL A 297 20.11 -10.26 -4.09
CA VAL A 297 18.88 -9.64 -4.60
C VAL A 297 19.06 -9.33 -6.08
N GLU A 298 18.35 -10.04 -6.94
CA GLU A 298 18.35 -9.74 -8.37
C GLU A 298 17.68 -8.38 -8.63
N PRO A 299 18.32 -7.51 -9.45
CA PRO A 299 17.74 -6.24 -9.83
C PRO A 299 16.43 -6.41 -10.62
N VAL A 300 15.35 -5.84 -10.11
CA VAL A 300 14.04 -5.75 -10.78
C VAL A 300 13.81 -4.34 -11.31
N GLU A 301 12.72 -4.15 -12.07
CA GLU A 301 12.40 -2.90 -12.74
C GLU A 301 12.51 -1.65 -11.87
N ASP A 302 12.02 -1.71 -10.63
CA ASP A 302 12.06 -0.59 -9.69
C ASP A 302 13.49 -0.13 -9.37
N HIS A 303 14.45 -1.06 -9.28
CA HIS A 303 15.86 -0.72 -9.06
C HIS A 303 16.46 0.00 -10.28
N TYR A 304 16.16 -0.48 -11.50
CA TYR A 304 16.56 0.20 -12.72
C TYR A 304 15.93 1.60 -12.83
N ALA A 305 14.64 1.74 -12.48
CA ALA A 305 13.98 3.03 -12.47
C ALA A 305 14.65 4.02 -11.51
N CYS A 306 15.06 3.56 -10.30
CA CYS A 306 15.81 4.39 -9.36
C CYS A 306 17.19 4.80 -9.89
N MET A 307 17.91 3.90 -10.58
CA MET A 307 19.19 4.22 -11.21
C MET A 307 19.03 5.20 -12.36
N VAL A 308 18.01 5.01 -13.21
CA VAL A 308 17.69 5.95 -14.29
C VAL A 308 17.31 7.33 -13.74
N ASP A 309 16.53 7.41 -12.64
CA ASP A 309 16.22 8.69 -11.97
C ASP A 309 17.49 9.34 -11.41
N LEU A 310 18.38 8.57 -10.76
CA LEU A 310 19.67 9.05 -10.25
C LEU A 310 20.53 9.64 -11.37
N LEU A 311 20.75 8.88 -12.44
CA LEU A 311 21.55 9.31 -13.61
C LEU A 311 20.89 10.51 -14.30
N GLY A 312 19.57 10.47 -14.47
CA GLY A 312 18.79 11.56 -15.05
C GLY A 312 18.92 12.85 -14.27
N ARG A 313 18.81 12.81 -12.94
CA ARG A 313 19.02 13.99 -12.06
C ARG A 313 20.43 14.52 -12.11
N ALA A 314 21.43 13.65 -12.22
CA ALA A 314 22.82 14.03 -12.35
C ALA A 314 23.19 14.57 -13.73
N GLY A 315 22.29 14.48 -14.73
CA GLY A 315 22.52 14.94 -16.09
C GLY A 315 23.20 13.91 -17.00
N HIS A 316 23.38 12.68 -16.56
CA HIS A 316 24.01 11.58 -17.30
C HIS A 316 22.97 10.87 -18.15
N ILE A 317 22.34 11.62 -19.09
CA ILE A 317 21.19 11.11 -19.87
C ILE A 317 21.60 9.94 -20.79
N GLU A 318 22.77 10.04 -21.45
CA GLU A 318 23.29 9.00 -22.34
C GLU A 318 23.54 7.69 -21.57
N GLU A 319 24.12 7.79 -20.37
CA GLU A 319 24.38 6.63 -19.50
C GLU A 319 23.08 5.99 -19.02
N ALA A 320 22.04 6.82 -18.74
CA ALA A 320 20.71 6.34 -18.41
C ALA A 320 20.06 5.59 -19.60
N GLU A 321 20.15 6.08 -20.84
CA GLU A 321 19.67 5.38 -22.03
C GLU A 321 20.44 4.06 -22.25
N GLU A 322 21.76 4.06 -22.01
CA GLU A 322 22.58 2.85 -22.11
C GLU A 322 22.16 1.81 -21.05
N LEU A 323 21.92 2.22 -19.81
CA LEU A 323 21.42 1.33 -18.77
C LEU A 323 20.08 0.70 -19.17
N ILE A 324 19.14 1.50 -19.69
CA ILE A 324 17.85 1.01 -20.18
C ILE A 324 18.03 -0.03 -21.28
N SER A 325 18.95 0.20 -22.23
CA SER A 325 19.21 -0.74 -23.34
C SER A 325 19.78 -2.08 -22.88
N ARG A 326 20.44 -2.11 -21.70
CA ARG A 326 21.06 -3.31 -21.12
C ARG A 326 20.14 -4.06 -20.16
N MET A 327 18.91 -3.60 -19.93
CA MET A 327 17.96 -4.29 -19.05
C MET A 327 17.66 -5.70 -19.57
N PRO A 328 17.65 -6.73 -18.71
CA PRO A 328 17.38 -8.13 -19.12
C PRO A 328 15.89 -8.38 -19.46
N PHE A 329 15.05 -7.40 -19.31
CA PHE A 329 13.61 -7.44 -19.59
C PHE A 329 13.15 -6.12 -20.26
N ARG A 330 11.93 -6.10 -20.79
CA ARG A 330 11.39 -4.89 -21.42
C ARG A 330 11.14 -3.80 -20.36
N PRO A 331 11.67 -2.57 -20.56
CA PRO A 331 11.43 -1.46 -19.66
C PRO A 331 9.94 -1.10 -19.60
N GLY A 332 9.39 -0.94 -18.39
CA GLY A 332 8.04 -0.48 -18.17
C GLY A 332 7.93 1.04 -18.14
N VAL A 333 6.73 1.53 -17.85
CA VAL A 333 6.40 2.96 -17.87
C VAL A 333 7.25 3.77 -16.89
N LEU A 334 7.48 3.25 -15.68
CA LEU A 334 8.24 3.95 -14.62
C LEU A 334 9.68 4.28 -15.05
N VAL A 335 10.34 3.37 -15.78
CA VAL A 335 11.72 3.58 -16.25
C VAL A 335 11.77 4.73 -17.27
N TRP A 336 10.82 4.74 -18.21
CA TRP A 336 10.75 5.80 -19.22
C TRP A 336 10.34 7.15 -18.63
N GLN A 337 9.47 7.16 -17.62
CA GLN A 337 9.11 8.37 -16.86
C GLN A 337 10.31 8.93 -16.09
N ALA A 338 11.13 8.08 -15.49
CA ALA A 338 12.33 8.50 -14.78
C ALA A 338 13.32 9.18 -15.75
N LEU A 339 13.53 8.59 -16.95
CA LEU A 339 14.36 9.20 -18.00
C LEU A 339 13.76 10.54 -18.47
N LEU A 340 12.45 10.58 -18.73
CA LEU A 340 11.74 11.80 -19.14
C LEU A 340 11.88 12.92 -18.10
N ALA A 341 11.79 12.60 -16.80
CA ALA A 341 11.97 13.55 -15.72
C ALA A 341 13.41 14.11 -15.70
N GLY A 342 14.42 13.27 -15.89
CA GLY A 342 15.82 13.69 -16.04
C GLY A 342 16.02 14.61 -17.25
N CYS A 343 15.46 14.23 -18.41
CA CYS A 343 15.49 15.05 -19.62
C CYS A 343 14.80 16.41 -19.43
N HIS A 344 13.70 16.45 -18.68
CA HIS A 344 13.02 17.70 -18.34
C HIS A 344 13.92 18.62 -17.50
N LEU A 345 14.61 18.09 -16.49
CA LEU A 345 15.51 18.87 -15.64
C LEU A 345 16.67 19.50 -16.39
N HIS A 346 17.28 18.76 -17.33
CA HIS A 346 18.45 19.18 -18.07
C HIS A 346 18.14 19.71 -19.48
N GLY A 347 16.85 19.75 -19.86
CA GLY A 347 16.39 20.28 -21.12
C GLY A 347 16.81 19.46 -22.34
N ASN A 348 17.03 18.14 -22.23
CA ASN A 348 17.30 17.26 -23.35
C ASN A 348 15.99 16.85 -24.03
N GLU A 349 15.53 17.69 -24.98
CA GLU A 349 14.24 17.48 -25.67
C GLU A 349 14.23 16.22 -26.52
N ALA A 350 15.32 15.90 -27.20
CA ALA A 350 15.37 14.76 -28.12
C ALA A 350 15.20 13.42 -27.36
N ALA A 351 15.96 13.20 -26.29
CA ALA A 351 15.83 12.02 -25.46
C ALA A 351 14.48 12.00 -24.73
N GLY A 352 14.01 13.15 -24.25
CA GLY A 352 12.72 13.26 -23.56
C GLY A 352 11.53 12.93 -24.46
N ARG A 353 11.52 13.33 -25.74
CA ARG A 353 10.47 12.93 -26.69
C ARG A 353 10.47 11.42 -26.91
N ARG A 354 11.65 10.79 -27.11
CA ARG A 354 11.74 9.33 -27.24
C ARG A 354 11.22 8.61 -25.99
N ALA A 355 11.64 9.07 -24.82
CA ALA A 355 11.18 8.49 -23.55
C ALA A 355 9.65 8.60 -23.37
N ALA A 356 9.06 9.75 -23.72
CA ALA A 356 7.61 9.96 -23.68
C ALA A 356 6.88 9.05 -24.69
N GLU A 357 7.39 8.89 -25.91
CA GLU A 357 6.82 8.00 -26.92
C GLU A 357 6.79 6.55 -26.44
N HIS A 358 7.88 6.06 -25.83
CA HIS A 358 7.93 4.71 -25.25
C HIS A 358 6.96 4.55 -24.09
N ALA A 359 6.89 5.51 -23.15
CA ALA A 359 5.96 5.46 -22.01
C ALA A 359 4.50 5.44 -22.49
N LEU A 360 4.11 6.32 -23.44
CA LEU A 360 2.76 6.38 -23.99
C LEU A 360 2.40 5.19 -24.89
N ALA A 361 3.38 4.52 -25.50
CA ALA A 361 3.14 3.27 -26.20
C ALA A 361 2.74 2.13 -25.26
N LEU A 362 3.22 2.16 -24.01
CA LEU A 362 2.87 1.20 -22.97
C LEU A 362 1.54 1.58 -22.27
N GLU A 363 1.40 2.83 -21.86
CA GLU A 363 0.20 3.36 -21.21
C GLU A 363 -0.25 4.67 -21.86
N LYS A 364 -1.17 4.56 -22.80
CA LYS A 364 -1.69 5.71 -23.58
C LYS A 364 -2.38 6.77 -22.73
N ASN A 365 -2.96 6.39 -21.59
CA ASN A 365 -3.78 7.26 -20.76
C ASN A 365 -3.09 7.67 -19.44
N ASP A 366 -1.76 7.57 -19.36
CA ASP A 366 -1.05 7.97 -18.15
C ASP A 366 -0.88 9.50 -18.05
N PRO A 367 -1.52 10.17 -17.06
CA PRO A 367 -1.46 11.62 -16.91
C PRO A 367 -0.07 12.12 -16.56
N SER A 368 0.73 11.31 -15.88
CA SER A 368 2.07 11.70 -15.40
C SER A 368 3.02 11.93 -16.58
N THR A 369 2.97 11.05 -17.56
CA THR A 369 3.77 11.17 -18.79
C THR A 369 3.42 12.42 -19.59
N TYR A 370 2.11 12.72 -19.78
CA TYR A 370 1.68 13.93 -20.47
C TYR A 370 2.09 15.21 -19.70
N MET A 371 2.04 15.20 -18.40
CA MET A 371 2.46 16.33 -17.57
C MET A 371 3.96 16.59 -17.67
N LEU A 372 4.78 15.55 -17.56
CA LEU A 372 6.25 15.66 -17.71
C LEU A 372 6.62 16.16 -19.10
N LEU A 373 6.04 15.58 -20.16
CA LEU A 373 6.27 16.00 -21.54
C LEU A 373 5.85 17.45 -21.76
N SER A 374 4.66 17.83 -21.33
CA SER A 374 4.19 19.21 -21.48
C SER A 374 5.04 20.21 -20.70
N GLY A 375 5.52 19.84 -19.51
CA GLY A 375 6.44 20.64 -18.70
C GLY A 375 7.79 20.86 -19.40
N MET A 376 8.36 19.80 -19.95
CA MET A 376 9.62 19.87 -20.72
C MET A 376 9.50 20.78 -21.94
N LEU A 377 8.42 20.65 -22.71
CA LEU A 377 8.18 21.46 -23.92
C LEU A 377 7.93 22.93 -23.56
N ALA A 378 7.19 23.21 -22.50
CA ALA A 378 6.94 24.57 -22.00
C ALA A 378 8.24 25.25 -21.52
N GLY A 379 9.14 24.53 -20.87
CA GLY A 379 10.44 25.04 -20.41
C GLY A 379 11.35 25.52 -21.57
N ARG A 380 11.10 25.04 -22.80
CA ARG A 380 11.79 25.44 -24.03
C ARG A 380 11.02 26.47 -24.86
N HIS A 381 9.97 27.10 -24.31
CA HIS A 381 9.08 28.03 -25.01
C HIS A 381 8.30 27.42 -26.18
N ASN A 382 8.25 26.10 -26.29
CA ASN A 382 7.43 25.39 -27.29
C ASN A 382 5.99 25.24 -26.76
N TRP A 383 5.29 26.38 -26.64
CA TRP A 383 3.96 26.46 -26.02
C TRP A 383 2.87 25.75 -26.83
N GLU A 384 3.04 25.63 -28.12
CA GLU A 384 2.05 24.99 -28.99
C GLU A 384 2.05 23.47 -28.79
N ASP A 385 3.23 22.83 -28.81
CA ASP A 385 3.35 21.41 -28.54
C ASP A 385 3.02 21.07 -27.06
N ALA A 386 3.39 21.94 -26.12
CA ALA A 386 3.02 21.77 -24.71
C ALA A 386 1.50 21.81 -24.51
N ARG A 387 0.79 22.73 -25.23
CA ARG A 387 -0.68 22.78 -25.21
C ARG A 387 -1.30 21.56 -25.87
N ARG A 388 -0.71 21.07 -26.98
CA ARG A 388 -1.17 19.87 -27.66
C ARG A 388 -1.03 18.63 -26.75
N ALA A 389 0.11 18.47 -26.07
CA ALA A 389 0.32 17.38 -25.12
C ALA A 389 -0.72 17.41 -23.96
N ARG A 390 -1.05 18.61 -23.43
CA ARG A 390 -2.11 18.76 -22.42
C ARG A 390 -3.50 18.51 -22.99
N GLY A 391 -3.76 18.89 -24.24
CA GLY A 391 -5.04 18.62 -24.91
C GLY A 391 -5.31 17.13 -25.04
N LEU A 392 -4.31 16.33 -25.39
CA LEU A 392 -4.42 14.87 -25.45
C LEU A 392 -4.79 14.25 -24.10
N MET A 393 -4.35 14.85 -22.97
CA MET A 393 -4.73 14.40 -21.63
C MET A 393 -6.22 14.65 -21.33
N THR A 394 -6.77 15.79 -21.79
CA THR A 394 -8.20 16.12 -21.60
C THR A 394 -9.11 15.28 -22.48
N ASP A 395 -8.71 14.97 -23.70
CA ASP A 395 -9.47 14.17 -24.65
C ASP A 395 -9.57 12.68 -24.23
N THR A 396 -8.66 12.21 -23.37
CA THR A 396 -8.65 10.83 -22.86
C THR A 396 -9.41 10.64 -21.54
N GLU A 397 -10.19 11.63 -21.08
CA GLU A 397 -10.93 11.64 -19.79
C GLU A 397 -10.05 11.37 -18.55
N VAL A 398 -8.74 11.59 -18.65
CA VAL A 398 -7.80 11.36 -17.56
C VAL A 398 -7.89 12.48 -16.54
N MET A 399 -8.50 12.20 -15.40
CA MET A 399 -8.57 13.17 -14.29
C MET A 399 -7.24 13.24 -13.53
N LYS A 400 -6.70 14.45 -13.41
CA LYS A 400 -5.57 14.74 -12.53
C LYS A 400 -6.02 14.62 -11.08
N LEU A 401 -5.39 13.73 -10.30
CA LEU A 401 -5.50 13.79 -8.85
C LEU A 401 -4.86 15.10 -8.35
N PRO A 402 -5.53 15.88 -7.48
CA PRO A 402 -4.95 17.10 -6.94
C PRO A 402 -3.67 16.78 -6.19
N GLY A 403 -2.56 17.44 -6.58
CA GLY A 403 -1.32 17.37 -5.84
C GLY A 403 -1.48 18.08 -4.50
N SER A 404 -1.06 17.45 -3.40
CA SER A 404 -0.95 18.11 -2.10
C SER A 404 0.31 18.97 -2.09
N THR A 405 0.17 20.30 -2.10
CA THR A 405 1.25 21.24 -1.86
C THR A 405 1.27 21.61 -0.38
N TRP A 406 2.43 21.37 0.27
CA TRP A 406 2.68 21.76 1.65
C TRP A 406 3.31 23.16 1.68
N PHE A 407 2.59 24.10 2.25
CA PHE A 407 3.14 25.37 2.68
C PHE A 407 2.91 25.47 4.19
N GLN A 408 3.91 25.10 4.98
CA GLN A 408 3.94 25.39 6.39
C GLN A 408 4.81 26.65 6.57
N SER A 409 4.22 27.76 7.03
CA SER A 409 4.95 28.98 7.26
C SER A 409 6.05 28.75 8.30
N THR A 410 7.24 29.27 8.04
CA THR A 410 8.44 29.12 8.87
C THR A 410 8.35 29.81 10.24
N LEU A 411 7.20 30.40 10.60
CA LEU A 411 7.02 31.16 11.85
C LEU A 411 6.86 30.30 13.10
N ASP A 412 6.50 29.00 12.99
CA ASP A 412 6.26 28.14 14.16
C ASP A 412 7.44 27.22 14.54
N ARG A 413 8.58 27.30 13.85
CA ARG A 413 9.70 26.37 14.10
C ARG A 413 10.55 26.63 15.36
N ASN A 414 10.39 27.78 15.99
CA ASN A 414 11.30 28.20 17.10
C ASN A 414 10.71 28.11 18.52
N GLN A 415 9.47 27.67 18.72
CA GLN A 415 8.88 27.67 20.08
C GLN A 415 8.59 26.29 20.69
N ALA A 416 8.85 25.17 20.05
CA ALA A 416 8.45 23.85 20.54
C ALA A 416 9.60 22.90 20.94
N CYS A 417 10.79 23.42 21.26
CA CYS A 417 11.92 22.59 21.76
C CYS A 417 12.28 22.85 23.23
N ILE A 418 11.43 23.53 24.01
CA ILE A 418 11.66 23.70 25.47
C ILE A 418 10.37 23.31 26.20
N GLY A 419 10.34 22.10 26.80
CA GLY A 419 9.28 21.58 27.63
C GLY A 419 9.37 20.08 27.73
#